data_905ee02181ca3d91d4ecd336c57a673c
#
_entry.id   905ee02181ca3d91d4ecd336c57a673c
#
_cell.length_a   1.000
_cell.length_b   1.000
_cell.length_c   1.000
_cell.angle_alpha   90.00
_cell.angle_beta   90.00
_cell.angle_gamma   90.00
#
_symmetry.space_group_name_H-M   'P 1'
#
loop_
_entity.id
_entity.type
_entity.pdbx_description
1 polymer ?
#
loop_
_entity_poly.entity_id
_entity_poly.type
_entity_poly.pdbx_seq_one_letter_code
_entity_poly.pdbx_strand_id
1 'polypeptide(L)'
;FVEQRVKVMLRERTLILCVCLFLLSGCVEPGSLNEERADTPPIHMSFEAPTLDRTEDGGAVFNLEETLVDGPVLMLWIGASCSGCHDWTELIRTSTDEGAFNNSTINVVSVHRWAQYESLEDVADTFGVESNQTHYTPWTVVTPSLTTPTYEFGTKDATGYPLYEAYGNPGTPTLQLIDQAGALVWQSKTYWANETLLLEAITFFDEDGS
;
A
#
# COMPACT_ATOMS: atom_id res chain seq x y z
N PHE A 1 -48.98 16.73 -63.75
CA PHE A 1 -48.03 15.61 -63.99
C PHE A 1 -46.62 15.94 -63.58
N VAL A 2 -46.17 17.20 -63.69
CA VAL A 2 -44.81 17.65 -63.33
C VAL A 2 -44.62 17.74 -61.82
N GLU A 3 -45.65 18.18 -61.09
CA GLU A 3 -45.62 18.38 -59.65
C GLU A 3 -45.47 17.07 -58.83
N GLN A 4 -46.03 15.96 -59.30
CA GLN A 4 -45.89 14.66 -58.66
C GLN A 4 -44.48 14.07 -58.79
N ARG A 5 -43.78 14.32 -59.92
CA ARG A 5 -42.42 13.85 -60.11
C ARG A 5 -41.43 14.59 -59.22
N VAL A 6 -41.60 15.87 -58.95
CA VAL A 6 -40.74 16.66 -58.07
C VAL A 6 -40.87 16.17 -56.62
N LYS A 7 -42.09 15.84 -56.13
CA LYS A 7 -42.31 15.33 -54.79
C LYS A 7 -41.68 13.95 -54.55
N VAL A 8 -41.68 13.07 -55.56
CA VAL A 8 -41.07 11.75 -55.46
C VAL A 8 -39.51 11.90 -55.42
N MET A 9 -38.91 12.71 -56.28
CA MET A 9 -37.45 12.92 -56.24
C MET A 9 -36.97 13.61 -54.95
N LEU A 10 -37.73 14.50 -54.35
CA LEU A 10 -37.38 15.14 -53.07
C LEU A 10 -37.47 14.11 -51.92
N ARG A 11 -38.41 13.20 -51.96
CA ARG A 11 -38.61 12.17 -50.95
C ARG A 11 -37.47 11.12 -50.96
N GLU A 12 -37.03 10.73 -52.17
CA GLU A 12 -35.88 9.78 -52.29
C GLU A 12 -34.56 10.41 -51.87
N ARG A 13 -34.33 11.69 -52.19
CA ARG A 13 -33.12 12.37 -51.75
C ARG A 13 -33.08 12.60 -50.24
N THR A 14 -34.19 12.87 -49.60
CA THR A 14 -34.31 13.01 -48.15
C THR A 14 -34.08 11.67 -47.44
N LEU A 15 -34.61 10.57 -48.01
CA LEU A 15 -34.40 9.24 -47.45
C LEU A 15 -32.94 8.79 -47.53
N ILE A 16 -32.25 9.04 -48.64
CA ILE A 16 -30.85 8.72 -48.83
C ILE A 16 -29.97 9.55 -47.86
N LEU A 17 -30.30 10.83 -47.63
CA LEU A 17 -29.59 11.69 -46.72
C LEU A 17 -29.71 11.21 -45.24
N CYS A 18 -30.91 10.78 -44.86
CA CYS A 18 -31.14 10.22 -43.51
C CYS A 18 -30.39 8.87 -43.31
N VAL A 19 -30.35 8.01 -44.32
CA VAL A 19 -29.63 6.73 -44.22
C VAL A 19 -28.12 6.95 -44.13
N CYS A 20 -27.57 7.93 -44.85
CA CYS A 20 -26.12 8.28 -44.74
C CYS A 20 -25.77 8.89 -43.40
N LEU A 21 -26.69 9.66 -42.75
CA LEU A 21 -26.46 10.20 -41.41
C LEU A 21 -26.47 9.11 -40.31
N PHE A 22 -27.23 8.02 -40.49
CA PHE A 22 -27.24 6.89 -39.56
C PHE A 22 -26.02 5.97 -39.70
N LEU A 23 -25.33 5.96 -40.86
CA LEU A 23 -24.12 5.16 -41.05
C LEU A 23 -22.87 5.87 -40.55
N LEU A 24 -22.94 7.15 -40.19
CA LEU A 24 -21.84 7.93 -39.59
C LEU A 24 -21.92 8.02 -38.07
N SER A 25 -23.00 7.54 -37.45
CA SER A 25 -23.00 7.25 -36.02
C SER A 25 -22.21 5.94 -35.79
N GLY A 26 -20.92 6.00 -36.04
CA GLY A 26 -19.99 5.03 -35.50
C GLY A 26 -20.23 5.00 -34.01
N CYS A 27 -20.60 3.85 -33.49
CA CYS A 27 -20.52 3.57 -32.05
C CYS A 27 -19.09 3.95 -31.64
N VAL A 28 -18.93 5.11 -31.02
CA VAL A 28 -17.83 5.33 -30.10
C VAL A 28 -18.21 4.37 -28.95
N GLU A 29 -17.71 3.14 -29.02
CA GLU A 29 -17.60 2.35 -27.82
C GLU A 29 -16.87 3.26 -26.83
N PRO A 30 -17.46 3.53 -25.63
CA PRO A 30 -16.66 4.08 -24.57
C PRO A 30 -15.54 3.08 -24.39
N GLY A 31 -14.35 3.44 -24.85
CA GLY A 31 -13.16 2.66 -24.59
C GLY A 31 -13.11 2.45 -23.10
N SER A 32 -13.49 1.27 -22.67
CA SER A 32 -13.13 0.74 -21.39
C SER A 32 -11.61 0.78 -21.42
N LEU A 33 -11.04 1.83 -20.83
CA LEU A 33 -9.67 1.82 -20.38
C LEU A 33 -9.67 0.83 -19.19
N ASN A 34 -9.85 -0.46 -19.47
CA ASN A 34 -9.27 -1.48 -18.68
C ASN A 34 -7.77 -1.30 -18.91
N GLU A 35 -7.14 -0.46 -18.12
CA GLU A 35 -5.72 -0.60 -17.86
C GLU A 35 -5.58 -2.04 -17.35
N GLU A 36 -5.09 -2.90 -18.23
CA GLU A 36 -4.84 -4.29 -17.92
C GLU A 36 -3.76 -4.27 -16.84
N ARG A 37 -4.16 -4.55 -15.59
CA ARG A 37 -3.24 -4.60 -14.46
C ARG A 37 -2.09 -5.54 -14.83
N ALA A 38 -0.86 -5.11 -14.64
CA ALA A 38 0.30 -5.97 -14.82
C ALA A 38 0.15 -7.27 -14.02
N ASP A 39 0.69 -8.38 -14.51
CA ASP A 39 0.59 -9.69 -13.84
C ASP A 39 1.25 -9.71 -12.44
N THR A 40 2.19 -8.81 -12.18
CA THR A 40 2.93 -8.69 -10.93
C THR A 40 3.01 -7.22 -10.50
N PRO A 41 3.01 -6.94 -9.18
CA PRO A 41 3.26 -5.59 -8.69
C PRO A 41 4.63 -5.06 -9.17
N PRO A 42 4.78 -3.72 -9.33
CA PRO A 42 6.09 -3.11 -9.56
C PRO A 42 7.06 -3.45 -8.42
N ILE A 43 8.36 -3.42 -8.71
CA ILE A 43 9.41 -3.64 -7.70
C ILE A 43 9.49 -2.46 -6.73
N HIS A 44 9.36 -1.24 -7.25
CA HIS A 44 9.46 0.02 -6.50
C HIS A 44 8.06 0.58 -6.28
N MET A 45 7.61 0.58 -5.02
CA MET A 45 6.24 0.95 -4.67
C MET A 45 6.21 1.87 -3.46
N SER A 46 5.12 2.62 -3.37
CA SER A 46 4.76 3.39 -2.19
C SER A 46 3.27 3.23 -1.86
N PHE A 47 2.87 3.73 -0.70
CA PHE A 47 1.46 3.79 -0.30
C PHE A 47 1.24 4.90 0.72
N GLU A 48 -0.01 5.32 0.82
CA GLU A 48 -0.51 6.19 1.88
C GLU A 48 -1.65 5.48 2.61
N ALA A 49 -1.67 5.59 3.93
CA ALA A 49 -2.74 4.98 4.73
C ALA A 49 -2.95 5.71 6.05
N PRO A 50 -4.15 5.63 6.66
CA PRO A 50 -4.39 6.16 8.00
C PRO A 50 -3.47 5.54 9.04
N THR A 51 -3.22 6.28 10.11
CA THR A 51 -2.54 5.83 11.34
C THR A 51 -3.54 5.69 12.48
N LEU A 52 -3.08 5.38 13.70
CA LEU A 52 -3.88 5.54 14.92
C LEU A 52 -4.04 7.01 15.35
N ASP A 53 -3.40 7.96 14.65
CA ASP A 53 -3.43 9.41 14.91
C ASP A 53 -2.95 9.78 16.32
N ARG A 54 -1.92 9.07 16.80
CA ARG A 54 -1.21 9.40 18.05
C ARG A 54 -0.06 10.37 17.76
N THR A 55 0.51 10.94 18.83
CA THR A 55 1.70 11.80 18.70
C THR A 55 2.87 11.07 18.05
N GLU A 56 3.07 9.79 18.37
CA GLU A 56 4.14 8.91 17.87
C GLU A 56 3.99 8.59 16.39
N ASP A 57 2.77 8.71 15.86
CA ASP A 57 2.50 8.43 14.45
C ASP A 57 2.92 9.59 13.53
N GLY A 58 3.20 10.78 14.11
CA GLY A 58 3.59 11.96 13.33
C GLY A 58 2.47 12.61 12.52
N GLY A 59 1.25 12.08 12.58
CA GLY A 59 0.06 12.58 11.90
C GLY A 59 -0.95 11.49 11.60
N ALA A 60 -2.14 11.90 11.11
CA ALA A 60 -3.27 11.01 10.84
C ALA A 60 -3.08 10.14 9.58
N VAL A 61 -2.10 10.45 8.74
CA VAL A 61 -1.80 9.73 7.49
C VAL A 61 -0.31 9.44 7.41
N PHE A 62 0.03 8.19 7.21
CA PHE A 62 1.38 7.73 6.89
C PHE A 62 1.59 7.76 5.38
N ASN A 63 2.78 8.22 4.95
CA ASN A 63 3.22 8.19 3.56
C ASN A 63 4.60 7.50 3.50
N LEU A 64 4.66 6.32 2.86
CA LEU A 64 5.90 5.55 2.77
C LEU A 64 7.00 6.30 2.01
N GLU A 65 6.67 6.94 0.89
CA GLU A 65 7.65 7.67 0.06
C GLU A 65 8.29 8.82 0.82
N GLU A 66 7.51 9.57 1.61
CA GLU A 66 8.03 10.63 2.47
C GLU A 66 8.93 10.09 3.58
N THR A 67 8.54 8.96 4.19
CA THR A 67 9.35 8.32 5.24
C THR A 67 10.68 7.79 4.70
N LEU A 68 10.70 7.27 3.47
CA LEU A 68 11.91 6.74 2.83
C LEU A 68 12.95 7.82 2.47
N VAL A 69 12.58 9.11 2.50
CA VAL A 69 13.54 10.22 2.38
C VAL A 69 14.53 10.22 3.54
N ASP A 70 14.07 9.88 4.74
CA ASP A 70 14.87 9.88 5.97
C ASP A 70 15.66 8.58 6.15
N GLY A 71 15.29 7.50 5.45
CA GLY A 71 15.97 6.20 5.50
C GLY A 71 15.07 5.03 5.13
N PRO A 72 15.62 3.82 5.03
CA PRO A 72 14.85 2.59 4.82
C PRO A 72 13.78 2.38 5.89
N VAL A 73 12.75 1.58 5.57
CA VAL A 73 11.64 1.28 6.49
C VAL A 73 11.58 -0.21 6.80
N LEU A 74 11.68 -0.55 8.08
CA LEU A 74 11.35 -1.88 8.60
C LEU A 74 9.86 -1.92 8.94
N MET A 75 9.08 -2.58 8.11
CA MET A 75 7.65 -2.80 8.34
C MET A 75 7.43 -4.09 9.14
N LEU A 76 6.76 -3.99 10.28
CA LEU A 76 6.22 -5.12 11.03
C LEU A 76 4.72 -5.24 10.76
N TRP A 77 4.30 -6.30 10.08
CA TRP A 77 2.88 -6.62 9.87
C TRP A 77 2.29 -7.23 11.13
N ILE A 78 1.27 -6.57 11.69
CA ILE A 78 0.70 -6.89 13.01
C ILE A 78 -0.78 -7.23 12.95
N GLY A 79 -1.22 -7.92 14.01
CA GLY A 79 -2.61 -8.09 14.42
C GLY A 79 -2.72 -7.95 15.92
N ALA A 80 -3.81 -7.38 16.42
CA ALA A 80 -4.02 -7.14 17.85
C ALA A 80 -4.06 -8.45 18.67
N SER A 81 -4.62 -9.52 18.09
CA SER A 81 -4.72 -10.85 18.73
C SER A 81 -3.51 -11.77 18.46
N CYS A 82 -2.47 -11.26 17.80
CA CYS A 82 -1.32 -12.05 17.34
C CYS A 82 -0.20 -12.08 18.38
N SER A 83 -0.05 -13.17 19.13
CA SER A 83 0.99 -13.30 20.16
C SER A 83 2.42 -13.13 19.62
N GLY A 84 2.72 -13.64 18.41
CA GLY A 84 4.03 -13.42 17.79
C GLY A 84 4.27 -11.96 17.43
N CYS A 85 3.20 -11.18 17.12
CA CYS A 85 3.32 -9.74 16.88
C CYS A 85 3.66 -9.00 18.17
N HIS A 86 3.09 -9.42 19.30
CA HIS A 86 3.42 -8.87 20.63
C HIS A 86 4.89 -9.10 20.96
N ASP A 87 5.37 -10.32 20.72
CA ASP A 87 6.75 -10.73 20.97
C ASP A 87 7.75 -9.92 20.11
N TRP A 88 7.46 -9.76 18.81
CA TRP A 88 8.26 -8.92 17.92
C TRP A 88 8.24 -7.44 18.31
N THR A 89 7.08 -6.91 18.70
CA THR A 89 6.96 -5.52 19.16
C THR A 89 7.82 -5.28 20.39
N GLU A 90 7.77 -6.20 21.37
CA GLU A 90 8.58 -6.10 22.58
C GLU A 90 10.08 -6.17 22.28
N LEU A 91 10.52 -7.09 21.42
CA LEU A 91 11.91 -7.21 21.01
C LEU A 91 12.41 -5.94 20.31
N ILE A 92 11.68 -5.43 19.31
CA ILE A 92 12.10 -4.22 18.58
C ILE A 92 12.16 -3.01 19.52
N ARG A 93 11.18 -2.83 20.42
CA ARG A 93 11.20 -1.75 21.40
C ARG A 93 12.38 -1.85 22.35
N THR A 94 12.61 -3.02 22.94
CA THR A 94 13.73 -3.25 23.84
C THR A 94 15.07 -3.00 23.14
N SER A 95 15.23 -3.49 21.92
CA SER A 95 16.43 -3.25 21.12
C SER A 95 16.62 -1.76 20.76
N THR A 96 15.51 -1.03 20.55
CA THR A 96 15.55 0.43 20.34
C THR A 96 16.03 1.15 21.59
N ASP A 97 15.48 0.80 22.76
CA ASP A 97 15.84 1.38 24.06
C ASP A 97 17.31 1.06 24.42
N GLU A 98 17.81 -0.11 24.04
CA GLU A 98 19.22 -0.53 24.20
C GLU A 98 20.16 0.09 23.17
N GLY A 99 19.64 0.81 22.18
CA GLY A 99 20.40 1.56 21.19
C GLY A 99 20.83 0.78 19.95
N ALA A 100 20.21 -0.37 19.68
CA ALA A 100 20.54 -1.17 18.49
C ALA A 100 20.31 -0.40 17.17
N PHE A 101 19.42 0.58 17.17
CA PHE A 101 19.12 1.43 16.01
C PHE A 101 19.93 2.74 15.99
N ASN A 102 20.77 3.05 17.00
CA ASN A 102 21.43 4.36 17.12
C ASN A 102 22.38 4.71 15.96
N ASN A 103 22.92 3.70 15.28
CA ASN A 103 23.81 3.88 14.11
C ASN A 103 23.09 3.53 12.79
N SER A 104 21.81 3.21 12.84
CA SER A 104 20.99 2.88 11.69
C SER A 104 20.11 4.07 11.29
N THR A 105 19.84 4.22 10.00
CA THR A 105 18.86 5.17 9.47
C THR A 105 17.49 4.51 9.27
N ILE A 106 17.29 3.26 9.72
CA ILE A 106 16.07 2.50 9.51
C ILE A 106 14.95 3.06 10.39
N ASN A 107 13.84 3.39 9.76
CA ASN A 107 12.59 3.75 10.41
C ASN A 107 11.76 2.50 10.67
N VAL A 108 11.21 2.35 11.87
CA VAL A 108 10.30 1.24 12.20
C VAL A 108 8.86 1.68 12.02
N VAL A 109 8.05 0.84 11.38
CA VAL A 109 6.62 1.08 11.17
C VAL A 109 5.85 -0.22 11.39
N SER A 110 4.79 -0.20 12.18
CA SER A 110 3.85 -1.31 12.29
C SER A 110 2.67 -1.12 11.35
N VAL A 111 2.27 -2.18 10.62
CA VAL A 111 1.18 -2.14 9.66
C VAL A 111 0.11 -3.17 10.04
N HIS A 112 -1.08 -2.70 10.41
CA HIS A 112 -2.19 -3.57 10.76
C HIS A 112 -2.69 -4.37 9.56
N ARG A 113 -2.78 -5.71 9.71
CA ARG A 113 -3.11 -6.64 8.62
C ARG A 113 -4.57 -7.08 8.60
N TRP A 114 -5.23 -7.13 9.75
CA TRP A 114 -6.50 -7.84 9.94
C TRP A 114 -7.71 -6.92 10.05
N ALA A 115 -7.74 -5.79 9.31
CA ALA A 115 -8.82 -4.80 9.32
C ALA A 115 -10.24 -5.37 9.09
N GLN A 116 -10.36 -6.59 8.54
CA GLN A 116 -11.64 -7.28 8.36
C GLN A 116 -12.10 -8.07 9.60
N TYR A 117 -11.23 -8.29 10.59
CA TYR A 117 -11.49 -9.11 11.76
C TYR A 117 -11.27 -8.38 13.09
N GLU A 118 -10.45 -7.34 13.10
CA GLU A 118 -10.07 -6.57 14.28
C GLU A 118 -10.50 -5.12 14.09
N SER A 119 -11.02 -4.49 15.15
CA SER A 119 -11.37 -3.07 15.13
C SER A 119 -10.13 -2.19 15.35
N LEU A 120 -10.24 -0.91 14.99
CA LEU A 120 -9.20 0.08 15.33
C LEU A 120 -9.03 0.23 16.85
N GLU A 121 -10.09 0.02 17.64
CA GLU A 121 -10.05 0.04 19.10
C GLU A 121 -9.17 -1.12 19.62
N ASP A 122 -9.32 -2.35 19.09
CA ASP A 122 -8.46 -3.47 19.46
C ASP A 122 -6.98 -3.18 19.18
N VAL A 123 -6.68 -2.57 18.04
CA VAL A 123 -5.31 -2.19 17.65
C VAL A 123 -4.77 -1.08 18.55
N ALA A 124 -5.59 -0.06 18.84
CA ALA A 124 -5.22 1.05 19.71
C ALA A 124 -5.00 0.58 21.15
N ASP A 125 -5.87 -0.27 21.69
CA ASP A 125 -5.74 -0.84 23.05
C ASP A 125 -4.50 -1.71 23.18
N THR A 126 -4.11 -2.42 22.12
CA THR A 126 -2.96 -3.32 22.16
C THR A 126 -1.65 -2.58 21.97
N PHE A 127 -1.55 -1.76 20.91
CA PHE A 127 -0.28 -1.17 20.46
C PHE A 127 -0.20 0.34 20.70
N GLY A 128 -1.34 1.00 20.91
CA GLY A 128 -1.43 2.45 20.94
C GLY A 128 -1.32 3.08 22.32
N VAL A 129 -1.49 2.32 23.41
CA VAL A 129 -1.58 2.85 24.76
C VAL A 129 -0.29 2.59 25.54
N GLU A 130 0.44 3.66 25.91
CA GLU A 130 1.70 3.56 26.65
C GLU A 130 1.58 2.80 27.98
N SER A 131 0.40 2.82 28.62
CA SER A 131 0.15 2.03 29.83
C SER A 131 0.17 0.53 29.60
N ASN A 132 0.01 0.07 28.36
CA ASN A 132 0.22 -1.32 27.97
C ASN A 132 1.71 -1.57 27.71
N GLN A 133 2.50 -1.64 28.78
CA GLN A 133 3.95 -1.68 28.77
C GLN A 133 4.56 -2.80 27.91
N THR A 134 3.81 -3.87 27.63
CA THR A 134 4.33 -5.06 26.94
C THR A 134 4.25 -4.91 25.42
N HIS A 135 3.21 -4.24 24.89
CA HIS A 135 2.92 -4.24 23.46
C HIS A 135 2.88 -2.84 22.84
N TYR A 136 2.99 -1.80 23.68
CA TYR A 136 3.04 -0.42 23.19
C TYR A 136 4.15 -0.22 22.15
N THR A 137 3.80 0.43 21.04
CA THR A 137 4.73 0.77 19.96
C THR A 137 5.05 2.28 19.98
N PRO A 138 6.29 2.69 20.31
CA PRO A 138 6.68 4.10 20.30
C PRO A 138 7.03 4.62 18.88
N TRP A 139 6.54 3.97 17.84
CA TRP A 139 6.67 4.34 16.42
C TRP A 139 5.31 4.29 15.73
N THR A 140 5.26 4.71 14.47
CA THR A 140 4.02 4.79 13.69
C THR A 140 3.30 3.45 13.57
N VAL A 141 1.99 3.46 13.86
CA VAL A 141 1.07 2.34 13.61
C VAL A 141 0.10 2.70 12.50
N VAL A 142 0.28 2.08 11.35
CA VAL A 142 -0.52 2.28 10.14
C VAL A 142 -1.70 1.33 10.13
N THR A 143 -2.88 1.84 9.81
CA THR A 143 -4.16 1.11 9.85
C THR A 143 -4.85 1.10 8.48
N PRO A 144 -4.26 0.42 7.47
CA PRO A 144 -4.79 0.41 6.13
C PRO A 144 -6.09 -0.38 6.02
N SER A 145 -6.94 -0.01 5.07
CA SER A 145 -8.09 -0.80 4.66
C SER A 145 -7.69 -1.94 3.70
N LEU A 146 -8.60 -2.88 3.45
CA LEU A 146 -8.38 -3.94 2.45
C LEU A 146 -8.15 -3.42 1.04
N THR A 147 -8.62 -2.23 0.74
CA THR A 147 -8.55 -1.60 -0.58
C THR A 147 -7.55 -0.45 -0.65
N THR A 148 -6.73 -0.26 0.39
CA THR A 148 -5.68 0.76 0.37
C THR A 148 -4.81 0.57 -0.87
N PRO A 149 -4.74 1.56 -1.78
CA PRO A 149 -4.00 1.44 -3.03
C PRO A 149 -2.49 1.51 -2.80
N THR A 150 -1.74 0.98 -3.76
CA THR A 150 -0.30 1.25 -3.88
C THR A 150 -0.03 2.04 -5.16
N TYR A 151 1.09 2.74 -5.15
CA TYR A 151 1.53 3.63 -6.23
C TYR A 151 2.95 3.24 -6.67
N GLU A 152 3.28 3.49 -7.92
CA GLU A 152 4.65 3.42 -8.38
C GLU A 152 5.48 4.51 -7.70
N PHE A 153 6.64 4.13 -7.18
CA PHE A 153 7.52 5.03 -6.45
C PHE A 153 7.98 6.19 -7.35
N GLY A 154 7.87 7.41 -6.88
CA GLY A 154 8.30 8.63 -7.56
C GLY A 154 7.33 9.19 -8.62
N THR A 155 6.37 8.41 -9.12
CA THR A 155 5.40 8.88 -10.13
C THR A 155 4.01 9.14 -9.55
N LYS A 156 3.65 8.42 -8.50
CA LYS A 156 2.30 8.35 -7.90
C LYS A 156 1.23 7.75 -8.83
N ASP A 157 1.64 7.06 -9.88
CA ASP A 157 0.71 6.30 -10.71
C ASP A 157 0.22 5.07 -9.92
N ALA A 158 -1.08 4.79 -9.99
CA ALA A 158 -1.64 3.65 -9.29
C ALA A 158 -1.14 2.33 -9.88
N THR A 159 -0.63 1.42 -9.05
CA THR A 159 -0.15 0.11 -9.51
C THR A 159 -1.28 -0.85 -9.89
N GLY A 160 -2.52 -0.55 -9.50
CA GLY A 160 -3.67 -1.45 -9.61
C GLY A 160 -3.70 -2.55 -8.54
N TYR A 161 -2.73 -2.59 -7.63
CA TYR A 161 -2.67 -3.55 -6.53
C TYR A 161 -3.06 -2.92 -5.19
N PRO A 162 -3.94 -3.57 -4.41
CA PRO A 162 -4.11 -3.21 -3.00
C PRO A 162 -2.83 -3.49 -2.22
N LEU A 163 -2.60 -2.73 -1.15
CA LEU A 163 -1.40 -2.80 -0.31
C LEU A 163 -1.01 -4.23 0.09
N TYR A 164 -1.96 -5.01 0.60
CA TYR A 164 -1.65 -6.38 1.06
C TYR A 164 -1.20 -7.28 -0.08
N GLU A 165 -1.81 -7.17 -1.24
CA GLU A 165 -1.47 -7.95 -2.43
C GLU A 165 -0.10 -7.52 -2.99
N ALA A 166 0.14 -6.22 -3.06
CA ALA A 166 1.39 -5.64 -3.55
C ALA A 166 2.61 -6.12 -2.74
N TYR A 167 2.46 -6.25 -1.42
CA TYR A 167 3.51 -6.74 -0.53
C TYR A 167 3.46 -8.26 -0.26
N GLY A 168 2.83 -9.04 -1.16
CA GLY A 168 2.85 -10.50 -1.16
C GLY A 168 1.92 -11.15 -0.14
N ASN A 169 0.83 -10.48 0.24
CA ASN A 169 -0.16 -10.96 1.23
C ASN A 169 0.51 -11.43 2.54
N PRO A 170 1.24 -10.57 3.23
CA PRO A 170 1.97 -10.95 4.43
C PRO A 170 1.03 -11.51 5.50
N GLY A 171 1.45 -12.60 6.13
CA GLY A 171 0.84 -13.06 7.38
C GLY A 171 1.31 -12.21 8.55
N THR A 172 0.84 -12.53 9.77
CA THR A 172 1.29 -11.85 10.99
C THR A 172 1.92 -12.85 11.97
N PRO A 173 3.07 -12.50 12.53
CA PRO A 173 3.94 -11.39 12.15
C PRO A 173 4.70 -11.68 10.84
N THR A 174 4.99 -10.63 10.10
CA THR A 174 5.98 -10.63 9.01
C THR A 174 6.80 -9.34 9.13
N LEU A 175 8.11 -9.43 9.02
CA LEU A 175 8.99 -8.28 8.90
C LEU A 175 9.38 -8.13 7.43
N GLN A 176 9.34 -6.89 6.93
CA GLN A 176 9.76 -6.54 5.58
C GLN A 176 10.62 -5.28 5.63
N LEU A 177 11.78 -5.31 4.97
CA LEU A 177 12.66 -4.14 4.85
C LEU A 177 12.50 -3.54 3.45
N ILE A 178 12.14 -2.26 3.43
CA ILE A 178 11.94 -1.47 2.22
C ILE A 178 13.10 -0.49 2.10
N ASP A 179 13.81 -0.51 0.98
CA ASP A 179 14.89 0.42 0.70
C ASP A 179 14.38 1.83 0.34
N GLN A 180 15.28 2.80 0.25
CA GLN A 180 14.94 4.19 -0.07
C GLN A 180 14.39 4.39 -1.50
N ALA A 181 14.47 3.37 -2.36
CA ALA A 181 13.85 3.38 -3.69
C ALA A 181 12.45 2.73 -3.70
N GLY A 182 11.92 2.31 -2.55
CA GLY A 182 10.61 1.67 -2.42
C GLY A 182 10.60 0.19 -2.78
N ALA A 183 11.76 -0.47 -2.86
CA ALA A 183 11.85 -1.91 -3.13
C ALA A 183 11.86 -2.73 -1.84
N LEU A 184 11.12 -3.84 -1.83
CA LEU A 184 11.21 -4.86 -0.79
C LEU A 184 12.51 -5.66 -0.98
N VAL A 185 13.50 -5.44 -0.10
CA VAL A 185 14.86 -6.01 -0.22
C VAL A 185 15.12 -7.18 0.73
N TRP A 186 14.38 -7.28 1.84
CA TRP A 186 14.52 -8.37 2.80
C TRP A 186 13.19 -8.69 3.47
N GLN A 187 13.00 -9.94 3.88
CA GLN A 187 11.78 -10.39 4.57
C GLN A 187 12.05 -11.56 5.51
N SER A 188 11.41 -11.54 6.67
CA SER A 188 11.29 -12.69 7.59
C SER A 188 9.83 -12.96 7.94
N LYS A 189 9.46 -14.25 8.01
CA LYS A 189 8.11 -14.74 8.39
C LYS A 189 8.17 -15.59 9.66
N THR A 190 9.20 -15.41 10.48
CA THR A 190 9.37 -16.14 11.74
C THR A 190 8.34 -15.68 12.75
N TYR A 191 7.50 -16.62 13.25
CA TYR A 191 6.38 -16.28 14.13
C TYR A 191 6.86 -15.67 15.46
N TRP A 192 7.79 -16.33 16.14
CA TRP A 192 8.37 -15.83 17.38
C TRP A 192 9.53 -14.89 17.11
N ALA A 193 9.65 -13.85 17.93
CA ALA A 193 10.72 -12.88 17.82
C ALA A 193 12.10 -13.56 17.88
N ASN A 194 13.02 -13.03 17.09
CA ASN A 194 14.37 -13.56 16.95
C ASN A 194 15.38 -12.42 16.81
N GLU A 195 16.22 -12.26 17.81
CA GLU A 195 17.20 -11.20 17.89
C GLU A 195 18.22 -11.24 16.72
N THR A 196 18.64 -12.44 16.29
CA THR A 196 19.55 -12.58 15.15
C THR A 196 18.94 -12.06 13.85
N LEU A 197 17.64 -12.36 13.60
CA LEU A 197 16.95 -11.86 12.43
C LEU A 197 16.68 -10.35 12.49
N LEU A 198 16.43 -9.81 13.69
CA LEU A 198 16.31 -8.37 13.87
C LEU A 198 17.64 -7.68 13.57
N LEU A 199 18.75 -8.22 14.09
CA LEU A 199 20.09 -7.69 13.85
C LEU A 199 20.45 -7.76 12.35
N GLU A 200 20.13 -8.86 11.67
CA GLU A 200 20.31 -9.01 10.23
C GLU A 200 19.56 -7.90 9.46
N ALA A 201 18.30 -7.61 9.82
CA ALA A 201 17.54 -6.53 9.19
C ALA A 201 18.17 -5.16 9.47
N ILE A 202 18.63 -4.88 10.69
CA ILE A 202 19.22 -3.59 11.08
C ILE A 202 20.54 -3.34 10.35
N THR A 203 21.35 -4.37 10.14
CA THR A 203 22.68 -4.26 9.52
C THR A 203 22.67 -4.54 8.02
N PHE A 204 21.49 -4.76 7.42
CA PHE A 204 21.36 -5.17 6.02
C PHE A 204 22.10 -4.26 5.04
N PHE A 205 22.07 -2.95 5.29
CA PHE A 205 22.75 -1.97 4.41
C PHE A 205 24.20 -1.68 4.80
N ASP A 206 24.67 -2.17 5.94
CA ASP A 206 26.05 -1.93 6.41
C ASP A 206 27.07 -2.79 5.64
N GLU A 207 26.64 -3.93 5.10
CA GLU A 207 27.52 -4.88 4.40
C GLU A 207 27.84 -4.46 2.95
N ASP A 208 26.98 -3.63 2.31
CA ASP A 208 27.17 -3.16 0.93
C ASP A 208 28.10 -1.94 0.80
N GLY A 209 28.62 -1.42 1.90
CA GLY A 209 29.49 -0.21 1.99
C GLY A 209 30.98 -0.48 2.12
N SER A 210 31.46 -1.74 2.01
CA SER A 210 32.86 -2.11 2.26
C SER A 210 33.61 -2.51 0.99
#